data_5476cc288b2a4957e17fcdf8c6f72b4c
#
_entry.id   5476cc288b2a4957e17fcdf8c6f72b4c
#
_cell.length_a   1.000
_cell.length_b   1.000
_cell.length_c   1.000
_cell.angle_alpha   90.00
_cell.angle_beta   90.00
_cell.angle_gamma   90.00
#
_symmetry.space_group_name_H-M   'P 1'
#
loop_
_entity.id
_entity.type
_entity.pdbx_description
1 polymer ?
#
loop_
_entity_poly.entity_id
_entity_poly.type
_entity_poly.pdbx_seq_one_letter_code
_entity_poly.pdbx_strand_id
1 'polypeptide(L)'
;FMLETFDLVLLDIMLPGMDGFAVCREMRRHSMVPILFLTARDSEQDIMMGYDLGCDDYIVKPFSLATLYAKCKALIKRSKGADSNGELVCGAISMNPSRYMTKVNGVEVDLAPKEFALLKILLENKGKVITRERLLVDIWGYDYEGSDRCVDNHVRKLRAGIGSAGKQIKTVIGKGYQVKER
;
A
#
# COMPACT_ATOMS: atom_id res chain seq x y z
N PHE A 1 -23.93 0.76 -3.13
CA PHE A 1 -22.74 -0.11 -3.23
C PHE A 1 -22.36 -0.39 -4.69
N MET A 2 -23.29 -0.61 -5.58
CA MET A 2 -22.99 -0.91 -7.00
C MET A 2 -22.59 0.31 -7.85
N LEU A 3 -22.75 1.53 -7.34
CA LEU A 3 -22.48 2.77 -8.08
C LEU A 3 -21.18 3.47 -7.68
N GLU A 4 -20.51 3.01 -6.62
CA GLU A 4 -19.31 3.63 -6.08
C GLU A 4 -18.24 2.58 -5.82
N THR A 5 -16.98 2.97 -5.95
CA THR A 5 -15.82 2.13 -5.62
C THR A 5 -15.34 2.43 -4.21
N PHE A 6 -15.20 1.40 -3.40
CA PHE A 6 -14.71 1.48 -2.04
C PHE A 6 -13.38 0.74 -1.91
N ASP A 7 -12.47 1.26 -1.10
CA ASP A 7 -11.18 0.61 -0.80
C ASP A 7 -11.29 -0.43 0.32
N LEU A 8 -12.31 -0.31 1.17
CA LEU A 8 -12.56 -1.18 2.32
C LEU A 8 -14.01 -1.01 2.78
N VAL A 9 -14.60 -2.08 3.26
CA VAL A 9 -15.91 -2.07 3.94
C VAL A 9 -15.72 -2.43 5.40
N LEU A 10 -16.26 -1.60 6.29
CA LEU A 10 -16.43 -1.91 7.70
C LEU A 10 -17.88 -2.39 7.90
N LEU A 11 -18.04 -3.64 8.30
CA LEU A 11 -19.36 -4.28 8.39
C LEU A 11 -19.62 -4.75 9.82
N ASP A 12 -20.63 -4.16 10.46
CA ASP A 12 -21.12 -4.65 11.75
C ASP A 12 -21.93 -5.94 11.53
N ILE A 13 -21.64 -6.98 12.29
CA ILE A 13 -22.40 -8.23 12.23
C ILE A 13 -23.82 -8.01 12.79
N MET A 14 -23.95 -7.19 13.83
CA MET A 14 -25.21 -6.94 14.51
C MET A 14 -25.88 -5.65 14.02
N LEU A 15 -26.32 -5.63 12.77
CA LEU A 15 -27.08 -4.52 12.23
C LEU A 15 -28.57 -4.69 12.59
N PRO A 16 -29.30 -3.62 12.99
CA PRO A 16 -30.73 -3.69 13.21
C PRO A 16 -31.46 -4.12 11.93
N GLY A 17 -32.22 -5.21 12.02
CA GLY A 17 -33.04 -5.71 10.90
C GLY A 17 -32.28 -6.41 9.78
N MET A 18 -30.94 -6.56 9.87
CA MET A 18 -30.14 -7.21 8.84
C MET A 18 -28.98 -7.99 9.47
N ASP A 19 -28.73 -9.21 9.00
CA ASP A 19 -27.59 -10.01 9.43
C ASP A 19 -26.35 -9.62 8.59
N GLY A 20 -25.28 -9.15 9.27
CA GLY A 20 -24.04 -8.76 8.63
C GLY A 20 -23.36 -9.92 7.84
N PHE A 21 -23.57 -11.16 8.25
CA PHE A 21 -23.12 -12.34 7.52
C PHE A 21 -23.84 -12.48 6.16
N ALA A 22 -25.13 -12.23 6.14
CA ALA A 22 -25.91 -12.24 4.89
C ALA A 22 -25.46 -11.12 3.94
N VAL A 23 -25.18 -9.95 4.48
CA VAL A 23 -24.61 -8.81 3.69
C VAL A 23 -23.26 -9.17 3.12
N CYS A 24 -22.34 -9.73 3.92
CA CYS A 24 -21.02 -10.15 3.45
C CYS A 24 -21.13 -11.15 2.30
N ARG A 25 -21.97 -12.17 2.44
CA ARG A 25 -22.21 -13.18 1.41
C ARG A 25 -22.71 -12.56 0.10
N GLU A 26 -23.64 -11.62 0.19
CA GLU A 26 -24.18 -10.94 -1.00
C GLU A 26 -23.12 -10.04 -1.65
N MET A 27 -22.34 -9.32 -0.86
CA MET A 27 -21.24 -8.50 -1.36
C MET A 27 -20.21 -9.34 -2.11
N ARG A 28 -19.85 -10.52 -1.61
CA ARG A 28 -18.86 -11.41 -2.22
C ARG A 28 -19.29 -11.98 -3.58
N ARG A 29 -20.58 -11.96 -3.90
CA ARG A 29 -21.06 -12.32 -5.26
C ARG A 29 -20.67 -11.30 -6.32
N HIS A 30 -20.40 -10.05 -5.90
CA HIS A 30 -20.24 -8.92 -6.82
C HIS A 30 -18.91 -8.16 -6.62
N SER A 31 -18.18 -8.39 -5.53
CA SER A 31 -16.99 -7.59 -5.20
C SER A 31 -15.98 -8.35 -4.36
N MET A 32 -14.70 -8.10 -4.67
CA MET A 32 -13.54 -8.54 -3.87
C MET A 32 -13.00 -7.44 -2.95
N VAL A 33 -13.76 -6.36 -2.74
CA VAL A 33 -13.37 -5.29 -1.82
C VAL A 33 -13.11 -5.87 -0.43
N PRO A 34 -12.03 -5.49 0.28
CA PRO A 34 -11.77 -5.98 1.63
C PRO A 34 -12.94 -5.69 2.57
N ILE A 35 -13.30 -6.68 3.40
CA ILE A 35 -14.35 -6.54 4.42
C ILE A 35 -13.73 -6.82 5.79
N LEU A 36 -13.82 -5.83 6.68
CA LEU A 36 -13.48 -5.95 8.08
C LEU A 36 -14.75 -6.00 8.91
N PHE A 37 -14.98 -7.13 9.57
CA PHE A 37 -16.10 -7.23 10.50
C PHE A 37 -15.85 -6.48 11.80
N LEU A 38 -16.87 -5.73 12.25
CA LEU A 38 -16.96 -5.16 13.59
C LEU A 38 -17.98 -5.97 14.37
N THR A 39 -17.59 -6.60 15.46
CA THR A 39 -18.48 -7.55 16.15
C THR A 39 -18.39 -7.44 17.68
N ALA A 40 -19.50 -7.66 18.36
CA ALA A 40 -19.53 -7.94 19.79
C ALA A 40 -19.44 -9.46 20.07
N ARG A 41 -19.48 -10.29 19.01
CA ARG A 41 -19.37 -11.76 19.14
C ARG A 41 -17.90 -12.15 19.09
N ASP A 42 -17.44 -12.82 20.12
CA ASP A 42 -16.07 -13.26 20.32
C ASP A 42 -15.93 -14.79 20.31
N SER A 43 -17.03 -15.51 20.03
CA SER A 43 -17.00 -16.96 19.95
C SER A 43 -16.15 -17.42 18.75
N GLU A 44 -15.37 -18.47 18.95
CA GLU A 44 -14.54 -19.07 17.91
C GLU A 44 -15.37 -19.49 16.68
N GLN A 45 -16.60 -19.95 16.91
CA GLN A 45 -17.53 -20.37 15.86
C GLN A 45 -17.98 -19.17 14.98
N ASP A 46 -18.32 -18.03 15.58
CA ASP A 46 -18.71 -16.83 14.84
C ASP A 46 -17.54 -16.28 13.99
N ILE A 47 -16.33 -16.35 14.54
CA ILE A 47 -15.10 -15.94 13.85
C ILE A 47 -14.82 -16.83 12.64
N MET A 48 -14.87 -18.14 12.82
CA MET A 48 -14.68 -19.12 11.74
C MET A 48 -15.72 -18.93 10.64
N MET A 49 -16.99 -18.76 11.02
CA MET A 49 -18.08 -18.49 10.07
C MET A 49 -17.84 -17.21 9.25
N GLY A 50 -17.30 -16.17 9.88
CA GLY A 50 -16.95 -14.93 9.19
C GLY A 50 -15.91 -15.17 8.08
N TYR A 51 -14.85 -15.89 8.37
CA TYR A 51 -13.82 -16.23 7.40
C TYR A 51 -14.34 -17.13 6.27
N ASP A 52 -15.18 -18.13 6.58
CA ASP A 52 -15.81 -19.02 5.59
C ASP A 52 -16.72 -18.22 4.62
N LEU A 53 -17.33 -17.15 5.08
CA LEU A 53 -18.14 -16.25 4.26
C LEU A 53 -17.32 -15.25 3.44
N GLY A 54 -16.00 -15.24 3.64
CA GLY A 54 -15.07 -14.45 2.85
C GLY A 54 -14.74 -13.07 3.43
N CYS A 55 -14.90 -12.82 4.74
CA CYS A 55 -14.31 -11.63 5.35
C CYS A 55 -12.79 -11.72 5.35
N ASP A 56 -12.11 -10.57 5.31
CA ASP A 56 -10.65 -10.51 5.26
C ASP A 56 -10.03 -10.39 6.65
N ASP A 57 -10.77 -9.84 7.61
CA ASP A 57 -10.37 -9.74 9.01
C ASP A 57 -11.57 -9.35 9.88
N TYR A 58 -11.42 -9.42 11.21
CA TYR A 58 -12.44 -9.00 12.15
C TYR A 58 -11.84 -8.25 13.34
N ILE A 59 -12.66 -7.51 14.04
CA ILE A 59 -12.29 -6.80 15.27
C ILE A 59 -13.42 -6.86 16.28
N VAL A 60 -13.10 -7.34 17.49
CA VAL A 60 -14.07 -7.50 18.57
C VAL A 60 -14.23 -6.20 19.34
N LYS A 61 -15.46 -5.79 19.60
CA LYS A 61 -15.82 -4.66 20.45
C LYS A 61 -15.68 -5.05 21.94
N PRO A 62 -15.12 -4.15 22.80
CA PRO A 62 -14.62 -2.81 22.51
C PRO A 62 -13.21 -2.81 21.92
N PHE A 63 -12.92 -1.92 21.00
CA PHE A 63 -11.60 -1.78 20.35
C PHE A 63 -11.09 -0.34 20.38
N SER A 64 -9.77 -0.17 20.32
CA SER A 64 -9.16 1.16 20.19
C SER A 64 -9.21 1.65 18.74
N LEU A 65 -9.31 2.97 18.54
CA LEU A 65 -9.20 3.57 17.22
C LEU A 65 -7.85 3.26 16.55
N ALA A 66 -6.78 3.14 17.34
CA ALA A 66 -5.45 2.76 16.83
C ALA A 66 -5.46 1.33 16.23
N THR A 67 -6.11 0.38 16.90
CA THR A 67 -6.27 -1.00 16.39
C THR A 67 -7.10 -1.03 15.12
N LEU A 68 -8.23 -0.32 15.09
CA LEU A 68 -9.08 -0.21 13.91
C LEU A 68 -8.29 0.36 12.72
N TYR A 69 -7.62 1.49 12.95
CA TYR A 69 -6.81 2.14 11.90
C TYR A 69 -5.70 1.23 11.36
N ALA A 70 -4.99 0.51 12.22
CA ALA A 70 -3.93 -0.40 11.82
C ALA A 70 -4.45 -1.55 10.94
N LYS A 71 -5.59 -2.15 11.30
CA LYS A 71 -6.25 -3.22 10.52
C LYS A 71 -6.76 -2.69 9.17
N CYS A 72 -7.46 -1.55 9.14
CA CYS A 72 -7.92 -0.91 7.91
C CYS A 72 -6.76 -0.65 6.94
N LYS A 73 -5.68 -0.04 7.44
CA LYS A 73 -4.48 0.25 6.65
C LYS A 73 -3.85 -1.01 6.08
N ALA A 74 -3.76 -2.09 6.87
CA ALA A 74 -3.20 -3.36 6.43
C ALA A 74 -4.06 -4.03 5.34
N LEU A 75 -5.39 -4.01 5.48
CA LEU A 75 -6.33 -4.57 4.52
C LEU A 75 -6.30 -3.79 3.19
N ILE A 76 -6.38 -2.46 3.22
CA ILE A 76 -6.31 -1.61 2.03
C ILE A 76 -4.96 -1.81 1.32
N LYS A 77 -3.86 -1.93 2.08
CA LYS A 77 -2.54 -2.18 1.50
C LYS A 77 -2.49 -3.53 0.80
N ARG A 78 -3.06 -4.58 1.39
CA ARG A 78 -3.13 -5.94 0.81
C ARG A 78 -3.99 -5.96 -0.46
N SER A 79 -5.15 -5.33 -0.45
CA SER A 79 -6.05 -5.31 -1.60
C SER A 79 -5.49 -4.56 -2.80
N LYS A 80 -4.88 -3.40 -2.57
CA LYS A 80 -4.20 -2.63 -3.63
C LYS A 80 -2.95 -3.33 -4.18
N GLY A 81 -2.39 -4.29 -3.45
CA GLY A 81 -1.30 -5.15 -3.90
C GLY A 81 -1.77 -6.44 -4.60
N ALA A 82 -3.04 -6.84 -4.46
CA ALA A 82 -3.56 -8.08 -5.04
C ALA A 82 -3.92 -7.94 -6.54
N ASP A 83 -4.29 -6.74 -6.99
CA ASP A 83 -4.63 -6.49 -8.41
C ASP A 83 -3.41 -6.40 -9.33
N SER A 84 -2.19 -6.45 -8.81
CA SER A 84 -0.95 -6.33 -9.59
C SER A 84 0.17 -7.23 -9.10
N ASN A 85 -0.08 -8.49 -8.70
CA ASN A 85 1.04 -9.41 -8.35
C ASN A 85 2.07 -8.78 -7.37
N GLY A 86 1.67 -7.81 -6.54
CA GLY A 86 2.55 -6.97 -5.73
C GLY A 86 3.37 -5.95 -6.54
N GLU A 87 3.02 -5.69 -7.79
CA GLU A 87 3.77 -4.82 -8.69
C GLU A 87 3.35 -3.35 -8.53
N LEU A 88 4.33 -2.49 -8.28
CA LEU A 88 4.18 -1.04 -8.22
C LEU A 88 4.49 -0.46 -9.60
N VAL A 89 3.53 0.22 -10.23
CA VAL A 89 3.68 0.72 -11.61
C VAL A 89 3.54 2.24 -11.68
N CYS A 90 4.44 2.87 -12.42
CA CYS A 90 4.34 4.28 -12.79
C CYS A 90 4.95 4.49 -14.19
N GLY A 91 4.10 4.69 -15.19
CA GLY A 91 4.53 4.86 -16.59
C GLY A 91 5.40 3.70 -17.07
N ALA A 92 6.66 4.00 -17.43
CA ALA A 92 7.61 2.99 -17.92
C ALA A 92 8.21 2.11 -16.82
N ILE A 93 8.03 2.47 -15.55
CA ILE A 93 8.65 1.78 -14.41
C ILE A 93 7.65 0.81 -13.82
N SER A 94 8.04 -0.45 -13.64
CA SER A 94 7.35 -1.42 -12.80
C SER A 94 8.32 -2.06 -11.81
N MET A 95 7.85 -2.32 -10.59
CA MET A 95 8.64 -2.88 -9.51
C MET A 95 7.83 -3.92 -8.74
N ASN A 96 8.41 -5.09 -8.52
CA ASN A 96 7.86 -6.08 -7.61
C ASN A 96 8.73 -6.15 -6.33
N PRO A 97 8.29 -5.55 -5.21
CA PRO A 97 9.06 -5.53 -3.98
C PRO A 97 9.32 -6.91 -3.37
N SER A 98 8.36 -7.83 -3.52
CA SER A 98 8.47 -9.19 -2.95
C SER A 98 9.49 -10.05 -3.68
N ARG A 99 9.70 -9.79 -4.97
CA ARG A 99 10.68 -10.48 -5.80
C ARG A 99 12.01 -9.73 -5.95
N TYR A 100 12.10 -8.55 -5.33
CA TYR A 100 13.24 -7.64 -5.46
C TYR A 100 13.58 -7.32 -6.93
N MET A 101 12.55 -7.14 -7.76
CA MET A 101 12.67 -7.00 -9.21
C MET A 101 12.18 -5.60 -9.65
N THR A 102 12.92 -4.97 -10.54
CA THR A 102 12.54 -3.71 -11.20
C THR A 102 12.62 -3.86 -12.70
N LYS A 103 11.65 -3.35 -13.44
CA LYS A 103 11.64 -3.31 -14.90
C LYS A 103 11.40 -1.90 -15.40
N VAL A 104 12.02 -1.58 -16.54
CA VAL A 104 11.78 -0.35 -17.29
C VAL A 104 11.37 -0.73 -18.71
N ASN A 105 10.18 -0.33 -19.13
CA ASN A 105 9.57 -0.76 -20.41
C ASN A 105 9.59 -2.30 -20.58
N GLY A 106 9.35 -3.04 -19.50
CA GLY A 106 9.33 -4.50 -19.49
C GLY A 106 10.72 -5.17 -19.41
N VAL A 107 11.82 -4.42 -19.53
CA VAL A 107 13.19 -4.92 -19.40
C VAL A 107 13.65 -4.81 -17.96
N GLU A 108 14.18 -5.90 -17.42
CA GLU A 108 14.71 -5.94 -16.05
C GLU A 108 15.95 -5.06 -15.89
N VAL A 109 16.04 -4.34 -14.78
CA VAL A 109 17.18 -3.48 -14.43
C VAL A 109 17.57 -3.74 -12.98
N ASP A 110 18.86 -3.85 -12.75
CA ASP A 110 19.43 -4.03 -11.42
C ASP A 110 19.60 -2.70 -10.71
N LEU A 111 19.09 -2.61 -9.50
CA LEU A 111 19.24 -1.46 -8.61
C LEU A 111 19.96 -1.87 -7.33
N ALA A 112 20.89 -1.04 -6.87
CA ALA A 112 21.48 -1.25 -5.56
C ALA A 112 20.43 -1.11 -4.44
N PRO A 113 20.65 -1.72 -3.24
CA PRO A 113 19.62 -1.80 -2.21
C PRO A 113 19.00 -0.46 -1.80
N LYS A 114 19.78 0.62 -1.72
CA LYS A 114 19.29 1.96 -1.35
C LYS A 114 18.49 2.62 -2.47
N GLU A 115 18.89 2.43 -3.74
CA GLU A 115 18.15 2.88 -4.92
C GLU A 115 16.81 2.14 -5.07
N PHE A 116 16.82 0.82 -4.80
CA PHE A 116 15.62 0.00 -4.78
C PHE A 116 14.63 0.48 -3.70
N ALA A 117 15.10 0.68 -2.46
CA ALA A 117 14.27 1.17 -1.37
C ALA A 117 13.70 2.57 -1.67
N LEU A 118 14.51 3.46 -2.25
CA LEU A 118 14.11 4.81 -2.64
C LEU A 118 13.03 4.79 -3.73
N LEU A 119 13.21 3.97 -4.77
CA LEU A 119 12.21 3.81 -5.83
C LEU A 119 10.90 3.24 -5.29
N LYS A 120 10.97 2.24 -4.39
CA LYS A 120 9.80 1.66 -3.73
C LYS A 120 8.97 2.73 -3.01
N ILE A 121 9.60 3.54 -2.15
CA ILE A 121 8.90 4.60 -1.40
C ILE A 121 8.25 5.60 -2.35
N LEU A 122 8.93 5.99 -3.42
CA LEU A 122 8.38 6.92 -4.41
C LEU A 122 7.18 6.31 -5.14
N LEU A 123 7.25 5.04 -5.55
CA LEU A 123 6.15 4.35 -6.25
C LEU A 123 4.94 4.12 -5.34
N GLU A 124 5.16 3.74 -4.07
CA GLU A 124 4.10 3.60 -3.06
C GLU A 124 3.37 4.94 -2.80
N ASN A 125 4.03 6.07 -3.09
CA ASN A 125 3.50 7.41 -2.93
C ASN A 125 3.40 8.16 -4.27
N LYS A 126 3.09 7.44 -5.34
CA LYS A 126 2.95 7.99 -6.70
C LYS A 126 2.16 9.31 -6.70
N GLY A 127 2.69 10.31 -7.36
CA GLY A 127 2.07 11.63 -7.46
C GLY A 127 2.21 12.54 -6.24
N LYS A 128 2.77 12.06 -5.13
CA LYS A 128 3.01 12.86 -3.92
C LYS A 128 4.48 13.27 -3.82
N VAL A 129 4.72 14.45 -3.24
CA VAL A 129 6.09 14.89 -2.94
C VAL A 129 6.53 14.29 -1.61
N ILE A 130 7.64 13.58 -1.59
CA ILE A 130 8.27 13.04 -0.39
C ILE A 130 9.49 13.90 -0.05
N THR A 131 9.56 14.37 1.19
CA THR A 131 10.65 15.26 1.62
C THR A 131 11.97 14.49 1.73
N ARG A 132 13.10 15.21 1.65
CA ARG A 132 14.42 14.61 1.83
C ARG A 132 14.60 14.00 3.21
N GLU A 133 14.15 14.71 4.24
CA GLU A 133 14.21 14.23 5.63
C GLU A 133 13.45 12.92 5.78
N ARG A 134 12.23 12.83 5.21
CA ARG A 134 11.45 11.61 5.26
C ARG A 134 12.15 10.45 4.54
N LEU A 135 12.67 10.68 3.34
CA LEU A 135 13.43 9.67 2.60
C LEU A 135 14.68 9.24 3.37
N LEU A 136 15.36 10.19 4.02
CA LEU A 136 16.53 9.91 4.85
C LEU A 136 16.16 8.96 5.99
N VAL A 137 15.15 9.33 6.78
CA VAL A 137 14.68 8.53 7.93
C VAL A 137 14.19 7.15 7.49
N ASP A 138 13.37 7.09 6.45
CA ASP A 138 12.76 5.83 5.99
C ASP A 138 13.81 4.83 5.44
N ILE A 139 14.95 5.30 4.93
CA ILE A 139 15.96 4.46 4.25
C ILE A 139 17.23 4.26 5.09
N TRP A 140 17.63 5.25 5.91
CA TRP A 140 18.85 5.21 6.72
C TRP A 140 18.60 5.13 8.22
N GLY A 141 17.36 5.44 8.66
CA GLY A 141 16.99 5.44 10.08
C GLY A 141 17.14 6.81 10.74
N TYR A 142 16.56 6.95 11.94
CA TYR A 142 16.61 8.20 12.72
C TYR A 142 18.01 8.55 13.23
N ASP A 143 18.84 7.52 13.48
CA ASP A 143 20.19 7.69 14.06
C ASP A 143 21.27 7.96 12.98
N TYR A 144 20.85 8.26 11.75
CA TYR A 144 21.79 8.55 10.69
C TYR A 144 22.35 9.98 10.81
N GLU A 145 23.62 10.10 11.15
CA GLU A 145 24.32 11.40 11.34
C GLU A 145 24.74 12.09 10.03
N GLY A 146 24.45 11.49 8.88
CA GLY A 146 24.83 12.05 7.56
C GLY A 146 23.87 13.14 7.07
N SER A 147 24.33 13.92 6.11
CA SER A 147 23.54 14.96 5.45
C SER A 147 22.45 14.39 4.53
N ASP A 148 21.34 15.12 4.38
CA ASP A 148 20.28 14.88 3.40
C ASP A 148 20.77 14.86 1.93
N ARG A 149 21.96 15.43 1.66
CA ARG A 149 22.65 15.33 0.37
C ARG A 149 22.94 13.88 -0.06
N CYS A 150 22.98 12.93 0.87
CA CYS A 150 23.10 11.52 0.53
C CYS A 150 21.89 11.04 -0.29
N VAL A 151 20.69 11.54 0.02
CA VAL A 151 19.46 11.25 -0.74
C VAL A 151 19.59 11.72 -2.18
N ASP A 152 20.13 12.95 -2.40
CA ASP A 152 20.32 13.51 -3.74
C ASP A 152 21.30 12.64 -4.59
N ASN A 153 22.35 12.13 -3.96
CA ASN A 153 23.29 11.22 -4.62
C ASN A 153 22.63 9.90 -5.03
N HIS A 154 21.81 9.31 -4.15
CA HIS A 154 21.10 8.07 -4.46
C HIS A 154 20.00 8.28 -5.49
N VAL A 155 19.29 9.43 -5.48
CA VAL A 155 18.36 9.80 -6.57
C VAL A 155 19.07 9.92 -7.91
N ARG A 156 20.28 10.52 -7.94
CA ARG A 156 21.09 10.59 -9.16
C ARG A 156 21.47 9.20 -9.67
N LYS A 157 21.94 8.30 -8.79
CA LYS A 157 22.26 6.91 -9.14
C LYS A 157 21.03 6.14 -9.62
N LEU A 158 19.90 6.27 -8.90
CA LEU A 158 18.63 5.67 -9.29
C LEU A 158 18.19 6.11 -10.70
N ARG A 159 18.22 7.42 -10.98
CA ARG A 159 17.88 7.96 -12.31
C ARG A 159 18.78 7.38 -13.40
N ALA A 160 20.07 7.22 -13.13
CA ALA A 160 21.00 6.59 -14.06
C ALA A 160 20.67 5.10 -14.26
N GLY A 161 20.38 4.37 -13.18
CA GLY A 161 20.05 2.94 -13.22
C GLY A 161 18.79 2.62 -14.01
N ILE A 162 17.77 3.47 -13.93
CA ILE A 162 16.50 3.31 -14.69
C ILE A 162 16.51 4.06 -16.05
N GLY A 163 17.63 4.63 -16.45
CA GLY A 163 17.85 5.22 -17.77
C GLY A 163 16.83 6.28 -18.17
N SER A 164 16.16 6.10 -19.32
CA SER A 164 15.18 7.08 -19.84
C SER A 164 14.01 7.33 -18.91
N ALA A 165 13.63 6.31 -18.09
CA ALA A 165 12.56 6.42 -17.11
C ALA A 165 12.94 7.31 -15.91
N GLY A 166 14.21 7.62 -15.70
CA GLY A 166 14.68 8.55 -14.67
C GLY A 166 14.05 9.94 -14.74
N LYS A 167 13.56 10.33 -15.92
CA LYS A 167 12.79 11.58 -16.10
C LYS A 167 11.45 11.60 -15.37
N GLN A 168 10.90 10.44 -15.00
CA GLN A 168 9.66 10.31 -14.22
C GLN A 168 9.86 10.67 -12.75
N ILE A 169 11.10 10.57 -12.24
CA ILE A 169 11.45 11.04 -10.91
C ILE A 169 11.75 12.54 -10.99
N LYS A 170 10.86 13.36 -10.48
CA LYS A 170 10.97 14.82 -10.48
C LYS A 170 11.58 15.33 -9.18
N THR A 171 12.45 16.34 -9.29
CA THR A 171 12.88 17.14 -8.15
C THR A 171 11.90 18.27 -7.93
N VAL A 172 11.37 18.39 -6.72
CA VAL A 172 10.59 19.54 -6.28
C VAL A 172 11.50 20.41 -5.43
N ILE A 173 11.93 21.54 -6.01
CA ILE A 173 12.93 22.45 -5.42
C ILE A 173 12.49 22.87 -4.02
N GLY A 174 13.41 22.79 -3.06
CA GLY A 174 13.17 23.13 -1.66
C GLY A 174 12.29 22.14 -0.88
N LYS A 175 11.76 21.09 -1.53
CA LYS A 175 10.85 20.13 -0.87
C LYS A 175 11.39 18.69 -0.89
N GLY A 176 11.66 18.12 -2.06
CA GLY A 176 12.04 16.72 -2.14
C GLY A 176 11.85 16.13 -3.54
N TYR A 177 11.31 14.90 -3.58
CA TYR A 177 11.18 14.13 -4.81
C TYR A 177 9.78 13.57 -4.99
N GLN A 178 9.40 13.35 -6.24
CA GLN A 178 8.12 12.82 -6.65
C GLN A 178 8.30 11.93 -7.86
N VAL A 179 7.62 10.79 -7.92
CA VAL A 179 7.47 10.02 -9.15
C VAL A 179 6.09 10.28 -9.76
N LYS A 180 6.04 10.49 -11.07
CA LYS A 180 4.79 10.65 -11.81
C LYS A 180 4.92 10.17 -13.24
N GLU A 181 3.82 9.76 -13.81
CA GLU A 181 3.71 9.56 -15.25
C GLU A 181 3.95 10.90 -15.97
N ARG A 182 4.45 10.81 -17.20
CA ARG A 182 4.68 12.01 -18.02
C ARG A 182 3.37 12.71 -18.34
#